data_de050b6641bc51e4c9bb6164ad50f87b
#
_entry.id   de050b6641bc51e4c9bb6164ad50f87b
#
_cell.length_a   1.000
_cell.length_b   1.000
_cell.length_c   1.000
_cell.angle_alpha   90.00
_cell.angle_beta   90.00
_cell.angle_gamma   90.00
#
_symmetry.space_group_name_H-M   'P 1'
#
loop_
_entity.id
_entity.type
_entity.pdbx_description
1 polymer ?
#
loop_
_entity_poly.entity_id
_entity_poly.type
_entity_poly.pdbx_seq_one_letter_code
_entity_poly.pdbx_strand_id
1 'polypeptide(L)'
;GKGSLTSAQRLAGMLRKPVFAGWIESVGGKAAAEVEFTRRVSAVDGSLSRSGAMPTDLGVVIHSASTVSFDPPIDEAFDTNVGGANTVYDAILATGADPHVVHISTAYVGGMRKGIAVGRSLGHDVDWKAEHVAAISARDRVELESRMPEALRAQLDAARAEHGKTGPQAVAAVAEAARIAWVRERLVDFGRTRAESLGWTDVYTLTKAFAERVAEQKWGAEHRLTVLRPSIIESALRHPFPGWIDGFKVAD
;
A
#
# COMPACT_ATOMS: atom_id res chain seq x y z
N GLY A 1 7.50 8.62 5.39
CA GLY A 1 8.50 7.94 4.59
C GLY A 1 9.25 6.90 5.41
N LYS A 2 9.63 5.78 4.82
CA LYS A 2 10.49 4.81 5.50
C LYS A 2 11.89 5.42 5.70
N GLY A 3 12.25 5.76 6.93
CA GLY A 3 13.55 6.29 7.33
C GLY A 3 13.67 7.83 7.28
N SER A 4 14.84 8.34 7.61
CA SER A 4 15.16 9.77 7.73
C SER A 4 15.48 10.48 6.40
N LEU A 5 15.41 9.76 5.25
CA LEU A 5 15.75 10.31 3.94
C LEU A 5 14.57 11.05 3.30
N THR A 6 14.83 12.24 2.77
CA THR A 6 13.87 13.00 1.94
C THR A 6 13.60 12.28 0.61
N SER A 7 12.50 12.61 -0.08
CA SER A 7 12.20 12.07 -1.40
C SER A 7 13.32 12.39 -2.41
N ALA A 8 13.88 13.58 -2.37
CA ALA A 8 15.01 13.96 -3.22
C ALA A 8 16.27 13.10 -2.97
N GLN A 9 16.60 12.82 -1.69
CA GLN A 9 17.73 11.94 -1.35
C GLN A 9 17.50 10.50 -1.81
N ARG A 10 16.27 10.00 -1.69
CA ARG A 10 15.89 8.67 -2.18
C ARG A 10 15.97 8.59 -3.69
N LEU A 11 15.51 9.62 -4.39
CA LEU A 11 15.58 9.72 -5.84
C LEU A 11 17.04 9.71 -6.32
N ALA A 12 17.90 10.54 -5.74
CA ALA A 12 19.34 10.57 -6.05
C ALA A 12 20.03 9.21 -5.79
N GLY A 13 19.53 8.45 -4.80
CA GLY A 13 20.00 7.09 -4.51
C GLY A 13 19.71 6.07 -5.62
N MET A 14 18.69 6.32 -6.46
CA MET A 14 18.31 5.38 -7.53
C MET A 14 19.41 5.18 -8.58
N LEU A 15 20.14 6.24 -8.94
CA LEU A 15 21.21 6.14 -9.92
C LEU A 15 22.39 5.23 -9.50
N ARG A 16 22.49 4.87 -8.23
CA ARG A 16 23.49 3.92 -7.73
C ARG A 16 23.11 2.46 -7.95
N LYS A 17 21.88 2.20 -8.37
CA LYS A 17 21.43 0.82 -8.60
C LYS A 17 21.93 0.29 -9.94
N PRO A 18 22.31 -1.00 -10.02
CA PRO A 18 22.84 -1.63 -11.24
C PRO A 18 21.94 -1.49 -12.46
N VAL A 19 20.62 -1.38 -12.27
CA VAL A 19 19.64 -1.18 -13.34
C VAL A 19 19.91 0.06 -14.21
N PHE A 20 20.58 1.07 -13.65
CA PHE A 20 20.91 2.30 -14.37
C PHE A 20 22.30 2.26 -15.07
N ALA A 21 23.13 1.21 -14.86
CA ALA A 21 24.52 1.18 -15.38
C ALA A 21 24.57 1.40 -16.90
N GLY A 22 23.80 0.64 -17.67
CA GLY A 22 23.79 0.78 -19.14
C GLY A 22 23.29 2.14 -19.62
N TRP A 23 22.31 2.72 -18.94
CA TRP A 23 21.85 4.08 -19.25
C TRP A 23 22.92 5.12 -18.91
N ILE A 24 23.61 5.02 -17.77
CA ILE A 24 24.71 5.90 -17.36
C ILE A 24 25.81 5.90 -18.42
N GLU A 25 26.21 4.75 -18.92
CA GLU A 25 27.19 4.63 -20.01
C GLU A 25 26.68 5.28 -21.31
N SER A 26 25.42 5.05 -21.68
CA SER A 26 24.84 5.55 -22.92
C SER A 26 24.74 7.09 -22.99
N VAL A 27 24.66 7.77 -21.85
CA VAL A 27 24.58 9.24 -21.76
C VAL A 27 25.94 9.90 -21.51
N GLY A 28 27.03 9.15 -21.48
CA GLY A 28 28.40 9.69 -21.34
C GLY A 28 28.95 9.66 -19.91
N GLY A 29 28.46 8.75 -19.07
CA GLY A 29 28.95 8.51 -17.73
C GLY A 29 28.19 9.21 -16.62
N LYS A 30 28.65 9.02 -15.38
CA LYS A 30 27.92 9.37 -14.16
C LYS A 30 27.55 10.85 -14.08
N ALA A 31 28.48 11.78 -14.40
CA ALA A 31 28.22 13.20 -14.30
C ALA A 31 27.14 13.64 -15.32
N ALA A 32 27.20 13.16 -16.55
CA ALA A 32 26.19 13.44 -17.57
C ALA A 32 24.83 12.82 -17.20
N ALA A 33 24.83 11.63 -16.63
CA ALA A 33 23.62 10.97 -16.15
C ALA A 33 22.95 11.74 -14.99
N GLU A 34 23.71 12.25 -14.04
CA GLU A 34 23.18 13.08 -12.93
C GLU A 34 22.50 14.36 -13.45
N VAL A 35 23.12 15.04 -14.42
CA VAL A 35 22.54 16.25 -15.05
C VAL A 35 21.25 15.90 -15.78
N GLU A 36 21.27 14.88 -16.63
CA GLU A 36 20.12 14.49 -17.45
C GLU A 36 18.97 13.94 -16.57
N PHE A 37 19.28 13.19 -15.51
CA PHE A 37 18.29 12.69 -14.57
C PHE A 37 17.61 13.84 -13.81
N THR A 38 18.39 14.79 -13.25
CA THR A 38 17.84 15.95 -12.52
C THR A 38 16.99 16.84 -13.42
N ARG A 39 17.34 16.94 -14.70
CA ARG A 39 16.56 17.71 -15.67
C ARG A 39 15.17 17.08 -15.93
N ARG A 40 15.05 15.75 -15.89
CA ARG A 40 13.83 15.01 -16.25
C ARG A 40 13.02 14.54 -15.09
N VAL A 41 13.63 14.32 -13.92
CA VAL A 41 12.98 13.65 -12.79
C VAL A 41 13.03 14.53 -11.57
N SER A 42 11.88 14.81 -11.02
CA SER A 42 11.73 15.49 -9.74
C SER A 42 10.97 14.64 -8.73
N ALA A 43 11.19 14.89 -7.45
CA ALA A 43 10.48 14.23 -6.37
C ALA A 43 9.64 15.24 -5.61
N VAL A 44 8.40 14.88 -5.32
CA VAL A 44 7.48 15.65 -4.49
C VAL A 44 7.22 14.86 -3.20
N ASP A 45 7.37 15.52 -2.06
CA ASP A 45 7.02 14.93 -0.78
C ASP A 45 5.49 14.93 -0.59
N GLY A 46 4.94 13.80 -0.21
CA GLY A 46 3.52 13.63 0.01
C GLY A 46 3.21 12.30 0.70
N SER A 47 1.95 12.12 1.05
CA SER A 47 1.42 10.84 1.53
C SER A 47 0.15 10.49 0.74
N LEU A 48 -0.22 9.22 0.73
CA LEU A 48 -1.47 8.79 0.10
C LEU A 48 -2.74 9.35 0.78
N SER A 49 -2.64 9.71 2.05
CA SER A 49 -3.73 10.37 2.79
C SER A 49 -3.84 11.87 2.50
N ARG A 50 -2.83 12.46 1.88
CA ARG A 50 -2.79 13.87 1.52
C ARG A 50 -1.89 14.06 0.31
N SER A 51 -2.47 14.02 -0.89
CA SER A 51 -1.74 14.33 -2.12
C SER A 51 -1.25 15.78 -2.07
N GLY A 52 0.02 15.96 -2.41
CA GLY A 52 0.54 17.30 -2.74
C GLY A 52 -0.10 17.82 -4.04
N ALA A 53 0.15 19.10 -4.36
CA ALA A 53 -0.27 19.65 -5.63
C ALA A 53 0.36 18.84 -6.78
N MET A 54 -0.49 18.34 -7.67
CA MET A 54 -0.05 17.65 -8.89
C MET A 54 0.17 18.68 -10.01
N PRO A 55 1.10 18.43 -10.95
CA PRO A 55 1.21 19.22 -12.16
C PRO A 55 -0.11 19.24 -12.96
N THR A 56 -0.39 20.32 -13.68
CA THR A 56 -1.60 20.46 -14.49
C THR A 56 -1.43 19.99 -15.94
N ASP A 57 -0.20 19.66 -16.34
CA ASP A 57 0.19 19.20 -17.67
C ASP A 57 0.47 17.68 -17.73
N LEU A 58 -0.23 16.92 -16.92
CA LEU A 58 -0.06 15.46 -16.83
C LEU A 58 -0.47 14.77 -18.13
N GLY A 59 0.45 14.06 -18.79
CA GLY A 59 0.16 13.19 -19.93
C GLY A 59 -0.13 11.74 -19.53
N VAL A 60 0.60 11.23 -18.55
CA VAL A 60 0.46 9.85 -18.01
C VAL A 60 0.61 9.86 -16.50
N VAL A 61 -0.22 9.12 -15.82
CA VAL A 61 -0.10 8.85 -14.37
C VAL A 61 0.02 7.35 -14.15
N ILE A 62 1.06 6.91 -13.43
CA ILE A 62 1.23 5.51 -13.02
C ILE A 62 1.00 5.43 -11.52
N HIS A 63 -0.17 4.94 -11.11
CA HIS A 63 -0.50 4.73 -9.70
C HIS A 63 -0.10 3.31 -9.26
N SER A 64 1.05 3.21 -8.58
CA SER A 64 1.58 1.93 -8.05
C SER A 64 1.75 1.92 -6.53
N ALA A 65 1.39 3.01 -5.85
CA ALA A 65 1.52 3.12 -4.41
C ALA A 65 0.44 2.28 -3.69
N SER A 66 0.87 1.31 -2.90
CA SER A 66 0.00 0.47 -2.07
C SER A 66 0.81 -0.18 -0.95
N THR A 67 0.15 -0.68 0.11
CA THR A 67 0.77 -1.69 0.96
C THR A 67 0.75 -3.04 0.25
N VAL A 68 1.82 -3.82 0.45
CA VAL A 68 1.97 -5.17 -0.13
C VAL A 68 1.96 -6.25 0.94
N SER A 69 1.69 -5.91 2.20
CA SER A 69 1.53 -6.87 3.29
C SER A 69 0.21 -7.62 3.11
N PHE A 70 0.23 -8.95 3.27
CA PHE A 70 -0.98 -9.78 3.17
C PHE A 70 -1.84 -9.69 4.43
N ASP A 71 -1.23 -9.50 5.59
CA ASP A 71 -1.89 -9.42 6.90
C ASP A 71 -1.63 -8.08 7.62
N PRO A 72 -1.97 -6.93 7.02
CA PRO A 72 -1.98 -5.68 7.75
C PRO A 72 -3.27 -5.55 8.59
N PRO A 73 -3.30 -4.69 9.61
CA PRO A 73 -4.55 -4.25 10.20
C PRO A 73 -5.52 -3.75 9.12
N ILE A 74 -6.80 -4.08 9.24
CA ILE A 74 -7.79 -3.79 8.19
C ILE A 74 -7.89 -2.30 7.88
N ASP A 75 -7.87 -1.47 8.91
CA ASP A 75 -7.92 0.00 8.78
C ASP A 75 -6.70 0.54 8.02
N GLU A 76 -5.49 0.06 8.31
CA GLU A 76 -4.25 0.44 7.63
C GLU A 76 -4.28 0.04 6.14
N ALA A 77 -4.80 -1.16 5.85
CA ALA A 77 -4.95 -1.65 4.48
C ALA A 77 -5.94 -0.80 3.66
N PHE A 78 -7.10 -0.53 4.24
CA PHE A 78 -8.14 0.28 3.59
C PHE A 78 -7.72 1.72 3.44
N ASP A 79 -7.13 2.36 4.46
CA ASP A 79 -6.62 3.73 4.37
C ASP A 79 -5.57 3.86 3.26
N THR A 80 -4.62 2.91 3.20
CA THR A 80 -3.54 2.96 2.22
C THR A 80 -4.00 2.62 0.81
N ASN A 81 -4.70 1.50 0.61
CA ASN A 81 -4.99 0.98 -0.73
C ASN A 81 -6.25 1.59 -1.33
N VAL A 82 -7.30 1.75 -0.55
CA VAL A 82 -8.59 2.27 -1.03
C VAL A 82 -8.64 3.79 -0.86
N GLY A 83 -8.40 4.28 0.35
CA GLY A 83 -8.33 5.71 0.65
C GLY A 83 -7.24 6.42 -0.14
N GLY A 84 -6.06 5.81 -0.22
CA GLY A 84 -4.94 6.32 -1.00
C GLY A 84 -5.25 6.42 -2.49
N ALA A 85 -5.86 5.38 -3.09
CA ALA A 85 -6.31 5.43 -4.48
C ALA A 85 -7.34 6.55 -4.67
N ASN A 86 -8.35 6.62 -3.80
CA ASN A 86 -9.36 7.67 -3.85
C ASN A 86 -8.75 9.08 -3.84
N THR A 87 -7.79 9.33 -2.93
CA THR A 87 -7.09 10.62 -2.81
C THR A 87 -6.28 10.95 -4.07
N VAL A 88 -5.60 9.97 -4.67
CA VAL A 88 -4.84 10.17 -5.91
C VAL A 88 -5.77 10.54 -7.06
N TYR A 89 -6.88 9.84 -7.24
CA TYR A 89 -7.85 10.16 -8.30
C TYR A 89 -8.50 11.53 -8.10
N ASP A 90 -8.83 11.91 -6.85
CA ASP A 90 -9.34 13.25 -6.55
C ASP A 90 -8.31 14.33 -6.89
N ALA A 91 -7.03 14.08 -6.60
CA ALA A 91 -5.96 15.01 -6.94
C ALA A 91 -5.76 15.15 -8.47
N ILE A 92 -5.87 14.06 -9.24
CA ILE A 92 -5.81 14.11 -10.71
C ILE A 92 -7.00 14.93 -11.24
N LEU A 93 -8.22 14.64 -10.80
CA LEU A 93 -9.42 15.39 -11.19
C LEU A 93 -9.30 16.89 -10.89
N ALA A 94 -8.73 17.24 -9.73
CA ALA A 94 -8.54 18.63 -9.33
C ALA A 94 -7.56 19.41 -10.24
N THR A 95 -6.70 18.73 -11.02
CA THR A 95 -5.80 19.41 -11.99
C THR A 95 -6.52 19.91 -13.22
N GLY A 96 -7.68 19.34 -13.57
CA GLY A 96 -8.35 19.55 -14.86
C GLY A 96 -7.65 18.91 -16.05
N ALA A 97 -6.55 18.18 -15.85
CA ALA A 97 -5.86 17.44 -16.90
C ALA A 97 -6.58 16.12 -17.23
N ASP A 98 -6.36 15.59 -18.43
CA ASP A 98 -6.87 14.29 -18.88
C ASP A 98 -5.74 13.30 -19.20
N PRO A 99 -4.93 12.87 -18.20
CA PRO A 99 -3.87 11.92 -18.42
C PRO A 99 -4.39 10.52 -18.72
N HIS A 100 -3.58 9.71 -19.41
CA HIS A 100 -3.77 8.27 -19.40
C HIS A 100 -3.35 7.71 -18.05
N VAL A 101 -4.28 7.16 -17.27
CA VAL A 101 -3.95 6.57 -15.96
C VAL A 101 -3.70 5.08 -16.10
N VAL A 102 -2.54 4.64 -15.58
CA VAL A 102 -2.17 3.22 -15.44
C VAL A 102 -2.25 2.86 -13.95
N HIS A 103 -3.25 2.09 -13.58
CA HIS A 103 -3.46 1.60 -12.22
C HIS A 103 -2.80 0.23 -12.04
N ILE A 104 -1.79 0.16 -11.19
CA ILE A 104 -1.11 -1.11 -10.88
C ILE A 104 -1.88 -1.87 -9.81
N SER A 105 -2.48 -2.97 -10.21
CA SER A 105 -3.25 -3.88 -9.37
C SER A 105 -2.48 -5.19 -9.11
N THR A 106 -3.18 -6.31 -9.02
CA THR A 106 -2.61 -7.66 -8.91
C THR A 106 -3.52 -8.67 -9.62
N ALA A 107 -2.96 -9.77 -10.11
CA ALA A 107 -3.74 -10.86 -10.67
C ALA A 107 -4.69 -11.53 -9.64
N TYR A 108 -4.38 -11.37 -8.35
CA TYR A 108 -5.12 -12.00 -7.26
C TYR A 108 -6.41 -11.28 -6.84
N VAL A 109 -6.78 -10.16 -7.47
CA VAL A 109 -8.03 -9.42 -7.18
C VAL A 109 -9.31 -10.22 -7.46
N GLY A 110 -9.21 -11.33 -8.21
CA GLY A 110 -10.34 -12.22 -8.49
C GLY A 110 -10.88 -12.96 -7.25
N GLY A 111 -10.15 -12.96 -6.14
CA GLY A 111 -10.52 -13.68 -4.92
C GLY A 111 -10.49 -15.19 -5.11
N MET A 112 -11.33 -15.91 -4.36
CA MET A 112 -11.43 -17.39 -4.37
C MET A 112 -12.19 -17.97 -5.57
N ARG A 113 -12.33 -17.23 -6.66
CA ARG A 113 -13.01 -17.69 -7.89
C ARG A 113 -12.16 -18.73 -8.61
N LYS A 114 -12.83 -19.74 -9.17
CA LYS A 114 -12.20 -20.73 -10.05
C LYS A 114 -12.51 -20.42 -11.50
N GLY A 115 -11.56 -20.70 -12.39
CA GLY A 115 -11.74 -20.55 -13.84
C GLY A 115 -10.84 -19.49 -14.45
N ILE A 116 -11.20 -19.00 -15.63
CA ILE A 116 -10.42 -18.03 -16.39
C ILE A 116 -10.81 -16.61 -15.94
N ALA A 117 -9.82 -15.85 -15.45
CA ALA A 117 -9.96 -14.42 -15.21
C ALA A 117 -9.78 -13.67 -16.54
N VAL A 118 -10.86 -13.12 -17.07
CA VAL A 118 -10.79 -12.26 -18.27
C VAL A 118 -10.30 -10.86 -17.92
N GLY A 119 -9.60 -10.21 -18.84
CA GLY A 119 -9.01 -8.89 -18.66
C GLY A 119 -10.04 -7.74 -18.69
N ARG A 120 -11.07 -7.82 -17.87
CA ARG A 120 -12.13 -6.79 -17.72
C ARG A 120 -12.43 -6.51 -16.27
N SER A 121 -13.31 -5.54 -16.00
CA SER A 121 -13.78 -5.24 -14.65
C SER A 121 -14.24 -6.48 -13.91
N LEU A 122 -13.91 -6.54 -12.62
CA LEU A 122 -14.40 -7.60 -11.72
C LEU A 122 -15.86 -7.29 -11.34
N GLY A 123 -16.78 -8.11 -11.80
CA GLY A 123 -18.17 -7.98 -11.37
C GLY A 123 -18.34 -8.37 -9.90
N HIS A 124 -18.44 -7.40 -9.01
CA HIS A 124 -18.88 -7.57 -7.63
C HIS A 124 -19.70 -6.35 -7.19
N ASP A 125 -20.71 -6.60 -6.34
CA ASP A 125 -21.66 -5.59 -5.90
C ASP A 125 -21.31 -4.99 -4.52
N VAL A 126 -20.10 -5.27 -4.02
CA VAL A 126 -19.66 -4.77 -2.71
C VAL A 126 -19.40 -3.27 -2.78
N ASP A 127 -20.05 -2.52 -1.90
CA ASP A 127 -19.84 -1.08 -1.76
C ASP A 127 -18.51 -0.79 -1.04
N TRP A 128 -17.49 -0.43 -1.81
CA TRP A 128 -16.18 -0.10 -1.26
C TRP A 128 -16.19 1.09 -0.30
N LYS A 129 -17.14 2.05 -0.44
CA LYS A 129 -17.24 3.21 0.45
C LYS A 129 -17.74 2.80 1.82
N ALA A 130 -18.78 1.96 1.86
CA ALA A 130 -19.30 1.41 3.11
C ALA A 130 -18.23 0.54 3.81
N GLU A 131 -17.52 -0.30 3.06
CA GLU A 131 -16.44 -1.12 3.61
C GLU A 131 -15.26 -0.30 4.12
N HIS A 132 -14.87 0.78 3.41
CA HIS A 132 -13.82 1.69 3.89
C HIS A 132 -14.21 2.34 5.21
N VAL A 133 -15.41 2.90 5.33
CA VAL A 133 -15.91 3.48 6.58
C VAL A 133 -15.93 2.44 7.70
N ALA A 134 -16.40 1.23 7.43
CA ALA A 134 -16.46 0.15 8.41
C ALA A 134 -15.05 -0.27 8.88
N ALA A 135 -14.08 -0.35 7.96
CA ALA A 135 -12.69 -0.70 8.27
C ALA A 135 -12.02 0.35 9.17
N ILE A 136 -12.17 1.63 8.84
CA ILE A 136 -11.62 2.72 9.67
C ILE A 136 -12.27 2.72 11.06
N SER A 137 -13.60 2.56 11.13
CA SER A 137 -14.32 2.51 12.41
C SER A 137 -13.99 1.26 13.25
N ALA A 138 -13.43 0.21 12.64
CA ALA A 138 -13.03 -0.99 13.38
C ALA A 138 -11.91 -0.69 14.38
N ARG A 139 -10.97 0.20 14.07
CA ARG A 139 -9.92 0.62 14.99
C ARG A 139 -10.50 1.20 16.27
N ASP A 140 -11.43 2.15 16.16
CA ASP A 140 -12.03 2.81 17.32
C ASP A 140 -12.75 1.81 18.22
N ARG A 141 -13.47 0.84 17.64
CA ARG A 141 -14.13 -0.23 18.38
C ARG A 141 -13.15 -1.13 19.13
N VAL A 142 -12.11 -1.58 18.45
CA VAL A 142 -11.09 -2.47 19.06
C VAL A 142 -10.26 -1.71 20.10
N GLU A 143 -9.94 -0.44 19.86
CA GLU A 143 -9.28 0.41 20.85
C GLU A 143 -10.14 0.59 22.11
N LEU A 144 -11.45 0.81 21.95
CA LEU A 144 -12.37 0.90 23.07
C LEU A 144 -12.46 -0.44 23.85
N GLU A 145 -12.59 -1.56 23.14
CA GLU A 145 -12.60 -2.90 23.72
C GLU A 145 -11.33 -3.16 24.53
N SER A 146 -10.16 -2.79 24.00
CA SER A 146 -8.87 -2.97 24.67
C SER A 146 -8.73 -2.19 25.99
N ARG A 147 -9.54 -1.15 26.17
CA ARG A 147 -9.55 -0.30 27.38
C ARG A 147 -10.63 -0.66 28.37
N MET A 148 -11.42 -1.69 28.10
CA MET A 148 -12.38 -2.20 29.09
C MET A 148 -11.64 -2.67 30.34
N PRO A 149 -12.20 -2.44 31.56
CA PRO A 149 -11.52 -2.76 32.83
C PRO A 149 -11.00 -4.19 32.93
N GLU A 150 -11.72 -5.14 32.36
CA GLU A 150 -11.34 -6.56 32.37
C GLU A 150 -10.13 -6.82 31.49
N ALA A 151 -10.09 -6.24 30.26
CA ALA A 151 -8.96 -6.36 29.34
C ALA A 151 -7.69 -5.71 29.91
N LEU A 152 -7.82 -4.52 30.52
CA LEU A 152 -6.68 -3.84 31.16
C LEU A 152 -6.14 -4.62 32.34
N ARG A 153 -7.02 -5.20 33.18
CA ARG A 153 -6.59 -6.05 34.33
C ARG A 153 -5.85 -7.28 33.82
N ALA A 154 -6.38 -7.98 32.84
CA ALA A 154 -5.76 -9.19 32.32
C ALA A 154 -4.33 -8.91 31.77
N GLN A 155 -4.14 -7.82 31.03
CA GLN A 155 -2.83 -7.41 30.52
C GLN A 155 -1.86 -7.00 31.63
N LEU A 156 -2.36 -6.27 32.63
CA LEU A 156 -1.55 -5.87 33.78
C LEU A 156 -1.11 -7.06 34.63
N ASP A 157 -2.00 -8.01 34.86
CA ASP A 157 -1.70 -9.22 35.66
C ASP A 157 -0.72 -10.14 34.95
N ALA A 158 -0.84 -10.28 33.61
CA ALA A 158 0.15 -10.99 32.79
C ALA A 158 1.53 -10.31 32.84
N ALA A 159 1.58 -9.00 32.68
CA ALA A 159 2.83 -8.23 32.80
C ALA A 159 3.47 -8.32 34.18
N ARG A 160 2.68 -8.34 35.26
CA ARG A 160 3.16 -8.53 36.63
C ARG A 160 3.75 -9.91 36.86
N ALA A 161 3.11 -10.94 36.32
CA ALA A 161 3.58 -12.31 36.45
C ALA A 161 4.97 -12.50 35.86
N GLU A 162 5.22 -11.88 34.70
CA GLU A 162 6.48 -12.01 33.96
C GLU A 162 7.55 -10.99 34.43
N HIS A 163 7.16 -9.75 34.68
CA HIS A 163 8.08 -8.61 34.87
C HIS A 163 7.94 -7.92 36.24
N GLY A 164 7.23 -8.51 37.21
CA GLY A 164 6.92 -7.85 38.50
C GLY A 164 8.14 -7.38 39.29
N LYS A 165 9.30 -8.01 39.10
CA LYS A 165 10.57 -7.63 39.77
C LYS A 165 11.21 -6.34 39.19
N THR A 166 10.77 -5.85 38.05
CA THR A 166 11.36 -4.67 37.38
C THR A 166 10.78 -3.33 37.85
N GLY A 167 9.76 -3.35 38.66
CA GLY A 167 9.09 -2.18 39.22
C GLY A 167 7.81 -1.78 38.50
N PRO A 168 6.94 -0.97 39.15
CA PRO A 168 5.57 -0.70 38.67
C PRO A 168 5.51 0.00 37.30
N GLN A 169 6.42 0.91 37.03
CA GLN A 169 6.45 1.66 35.76
C GLN A 169 6.85 0.76 34.57
N ALA A 170 7.82 -0.14 34.76
CA ALA A 170 8.22 -1.10 33.76
C ALA A 170 7.10 -2.09 33.44
N VAL A 171 6.42 -2.59 34.48
CA VAL A 171 5.24 -3.45 34.34
C VAL A 171 4.13 -2.74 33.54
N ALA A 172 3.85 -1.48 33.85
CA ALA A 172 2.84 -0.69 33.14
C ALA A 172 3.20 -0.49 31.66
N ALA A 173 4.47 -0.25 31.36
CA ALA A 173 4.94 -0.11 29.97
C ALA A 173 4.80 -1.42 29.18
N VAL A 174 5.10 -2.57 29.80
CA VAL A 174 4.91 -3.90 29.19
C VAL A 174 3.42 -4.18 28.95
N ALA A 175 2.55 -3.89 29.94
CA ALA A 175 1.11 -4.06 29.78
C ALA A 175 0.55 -3.21 28.65
N GLU A 176 0.98 -1.96 28.51
CA GLU A 176 0.55 -1.08 27.41
C GLU A 176 1.08 -1.57 26.05
N ALA A 177 2.33 -2.03 25.97
CA ALA A 177 2.85 -2.64 24.75
C ALA A 177 2.06 -3.89 24.34
N ALA A 178 1.68 -4.73 25.31
CA ALA A 178 0.83 -5.90 25.08
C ALA A 178 -0.58 -5.49 24.60
N ARG A 179 -1.17 -4.44 25.18
CA ARG A 179 -2.45 -3.89 24.71
C ARG A 179 -2.38 -3.44 23.25
N ILE A 180 -1.34 -2.70 22.88
CA ILE A 180 -1.14 -2.23 21.49
C ILE A 180 -0.98 -3.41 20.53
N ALA A 181 -0.21 -4.43 20.92
CA ALA A 181 -0.04 -5.65 20.13
C ALA A 181 -1.37 -6.39 19.95
N TRP A 182 -2.16 -6.52 21.00
CA TRP A 182 -3.48 -7.14 20.97
C TRP A 182 -4.44 -6.40 20.02
N VAL A 183 -4.48 -5.06 20.09
CA VAL A 183 -5.29 -4.24 19.16
C VAL A 183 -4.90 -4.53 17.71
N ARG A 184 -3.59 -4.56 17.42
CA ARG A 184 -3.08 -4.85 16.09
C ARG A 184 -3.52 -6.25 15.61
N GLU A 185 -3.36 -7.26 16.45
CA GLU A 185 -3.74 -8.65 16.14
C GLU A 185 -5.24 -8.78 15.86
N ARG A 186 -6.09 -8.16 16.70
CA ARG A 186 -7.54 -8.13 16.48
C ARG A 186 -7.94 -7.49 15.16
N LEU A 187 -7.27 -6.42 14.74
CA LEU A 187 -7.53 -5.76 13.48
C LEU A 187 -7.06 -6.58 12.27
N VAL A 188 -5.98 -7.35 12.42
CA VAL A 188 -5.54 -8.33 11.41
C VAL A 188 -6.56 -9.45 11.27
N ASP A 189 -6.99 -10.05 12.37
CA ASP A 189 -7.99 -11.14 12.37
C ASP A 189 -9.33 -10.68 11.81
N PHE A 190 -9.78 -9.49 12.19
CA PHE A 190 -10.98 -8.90 11.63
C PHE A 190 -10.85 -8.71 10.11
N GLY A 191 -9.70 -8.24 9.64
CA GLY A 191 -9.42 -8.05 8.23
C GLY A 191 -9.47 -9.37 7.45
N ARG A 192 -8.83 -10.42 7.97
CA ARG A 192 -8.84 -11.76 7.36
C ARG A 192 -10.27 -12.30 7.27
N THR A 193 -10.98 -12.30 8.40
CA THR A 193 -12.38 -12.78 8.46
C THR A 193 -13.27 -12.00 7.50
N ARG A 194 -13.09 -10.67 7.40
CA ARG A 194 -13.89 -9.86 6.48
C ARG A 194 -13.57 -10.15 5.04
N ALA A 195 -12.30 -10.29 4.68
CA ALA A 195 -11.90 -10.66 3.33
C ALA A 195 -12.51 -12.01 2.92
N GLU A 196 -12.37 -13.02 3.75
CA GLU A 196 -12.95 -14.35 3.53
C GLU A 196 -14.48 -14.30 3.36
N SER A 197 -15.19 -13.54 4.19
CA SER A 197 -16.65 -13.41 4.12
C SER A 197 -17.14 -12.75 2.82
N LEU A 198 -16.27 -12.00 2.16
CA LEU A 198 -16.54 -11.35 0.88
C LEU A 198 -15.97 -12.13 -0.33
N GLY A 199 -15.28 -13.26 -0.07
CA GLY A 199 -14.76 -14.15 -1.11
C GLY A 199 -13.32 -13.86 -1.54
N TRP A 200 -12.54 -13.16 -0.73
CA TRP A 200 -11.10 -12.96 -0.93
C TRP A 200 -10.26 -13.72 0.09
N THR A 201 -9.03 -14.06 -0.29
CA THR A 201 -8.10 -14.85 0.55
C THR A 201 -7.49 -14.05 1.69
N ASP A 202 -7.37 -12.74 1.51
CA ASP A 202 -6.67 -11.83 2.43
C ASP A 202 -7.09 -10.37 2.21
N VAL A 203 -6.72 -9.52 3.15
CA VAL A 203 -7.07 -8.09 3.14
C VAL A 203 -6.35 -7.32 2.03
N TYR A 204 -5.15 -7.75 1.63
CA TYR A 204 -4.42 -7.12 0.54
C TYR A 204 -5.17 -7.27 -0.79
N THR A 205 -5.54 -8.50 -1.15
CA THR A 205 -6.25 -8.79 -2.40
C THR A 205 -7.64 -8.16 -2.43
N LEU A 206 -8.35 -8.14 -1.30
CA LEU A 206 -9.61 -7.43 -1.12
C LEU A 206 -9.47 -5.93 -1.38
N THR A 207 -8.53 -5.27 -0.71
CA THR A 207 -8.35 -3.81 -0.85
C THR A 207 -7.82 -3.40 -2.21
N LYS A 208 -7.03 -4.25 -2.87
CA LYS A 208 -6.62 -4.04 -4.28
C LYS A 208 -7.81 -4.15 -5.23
N ALA A 209 -8.73 -5.09 -5.02
CA ALA A 209 -9.96 -5.17 -5.82
C ALA A 209 -10.84 -3.92 -5.65
N PHE A 210 -10.93 -3.38 -4.43
CA PHE A 210 -11.67 -2.14 -4.18
C PHE A 210 -10.96 -0.91 -4.75
N ALA A 211 -9.63 -0.86 -4.74
CA ALA A 211 -8.87 0.20 -5.41
C ALA A 211 -9.11 0.22 -6.93
N GLU A 212 -9.26 -0.95 -7.58
CA GLU A 212 -9.71 -1.01 -8.98
C GLU A 212 -11.10 -0.41 -9.17
N ARG A 213 -12.03 -0.70 -8.26
CA ARG A 213 -13.38 -0.14 -8.33
C ARG A 213 -13.36 1.38 -8.15
N VAL A 214 -12.52 1.91 -7.27
CA VAL A 214 -12.27 3.37 -7.16
C VAL A 214 -11.78 3.93 -8.48
N ALA A 215 -10.77 3.29 -9.10
CA ALA A 215 -10.21 3.71 -10.38
C ALA A 215 -11.28 3.73 -11.51
N GLU A 216 -12.08 2.66 -11.61
CA GLU A 216 -13.14 2.55 -12.60
C GLU A 216 -14.21 3.61 -12.43
N GLN A 217 -14.68 3.84 -11.19
CA GLN A 217 -15.76 4.79 -10.91
C GLN A 217 -15.33 6.26 -11.01
N LYS A 218 -14.09 6.58 -10.59
CA LYS A 218 -13.61 7.96 -10.58
C LYS A 218 -12.96 8.40 -11.87
N TRP A 219 -12.40 7.47 -12.63
CA TRP A 219 -11.65 7.78 -13.84
C TRP A 219 -12.09 7.00 -15.06
N GLY A 220 -12.22 5.69 -14.95
CA GLY A 220 -12.43 4.81 -16.11
C GLY A 220 -13.76 4.97 -16.84
N ALA A 221 -14.77 5.63 -16.22
CA ALA A 221 -16.07 5.87 -16.85
C ALA A 221 -15.99 6.90 -17.99
N GLU A 222 -15.13 7.92 -17.87
CA GLU A 222 -15.07 9.08 -18.77
C GLU A 222 -13.67 9.31 -19.39
N HIS A 223 -12.63 8.65 -18.84
CA HIS A 223 -11.24 8.91 -19.18
C HIS A 223 -10.48 7.63 -19.51
N ARG A 224 -9.25 7.77 -20.04
CA ARG A 224 -8.40 6.62 -20.40
C ARG A 224 -7.80 5.96 -19.16
N LEU A 225 -8.25 4.74 -18.87
CA LEU A 225 -7.75 3.91 -17.77
C LEU A 225 -7.18 2.59 -18.30
N THR A 226 -6.00 2.24 -17.85
CA THR A 226 -5.45 0.87 -17.97
C THR A 226 -5.26 0.30 -16.59
N VAL A 227 -5.88 -0.84 -16.29
CA VAL A 227 -5.63 -1.62 -15.08
C VAL A 227 -4.66 -2.74 -15.42
N LEU A 228 -3.47 -2.71 -14.81
CA LEU A 228 -2.45 -3.73 -14.97
C LEU A 228 -2.47 -4.67 -13.76
N ARG A 229 -2.66 -5.96 -14.01
CA ARG A 229 -2.75 -7.02 -12.99
C ARG A 229 -1.56 -7.98 -13.08
N PRO A 230 -0.38 -7.59 -12.57
CA PRO A 230 0.75 -8.51 -12.53
C PRO A 230 0.46 -9.65 -11.55
N SER A 231 1.00 -10.81 -11.86
CA SER A 231 1.12 -11.92 -10.91
C SER A 231 2.36 -11.71 -10.03
N ILE A 232 3.12 -12.75 -9.73
CA ILE A 232 4.40 -12.61 -9.03
C ILE A 232 5.41 -12.03 -10.02
N ILE A 233 6.07 -10.91 -9.62
CA ILE A 233 7.12 -10.27 -10.41
C ILE A 233 8.46 -10.87 -9.97
N GLU A 234 9.02 -11.66 -10.87
CA GLU A 234 10.30 -12.34 -10.70
C GLU A 234 11.44 -11.56 -11.38
N SER A 235 12.51 -12.27 -11.76
CA SER A 235 13.67 -11.69 -12.43
C SER A 235 13.36 -11.14 -13.83
N ALA A 236 14.14 -10.18 -14.26
CA ALA A 236 14.01 -9.55 -15.56
C ALA A 236 14.29 -10.51 -16.72
N LEU A 237 13.41 -10.52 -17.71
CA LEU A 237 13.62 -11.32 -18.93
C LEU A 237 14.74 -10.73 -19.80
N ARG A 238 14.88 -9.39 -19.88
CA ARG A 238 15.81 -8.70 -20.78
C ARG A 238 16.56 -7.54 -20.13
N HIS A 239 15.87 -6.65 -19.45
CA HIS A 239 16.41 -5.38 -18.98
C HIS A 239 16.41 -5.26 -17.45
N PRO A 240 17.52 -4.76 -16.86
CA PRO A 240 18.76 -4.26 -17.49
C PRO A 240 19.60 -5.37 -18.13
N PHE A 241 19.50 -6.61 -17.66
CA PHE A 241 20.06 -7.84 -18.20
C PHE A 241 19.21 -9.04 -17.76
N PRO A 242 19.22 -10.15 -18.51
CA PRO A 242 18.47 -11.35 -18.14
C PRO A 242 18.83 -11.83 -16.74
N GLY A 243 17.83 -12.20 -15.92
CA GLY A 243 18.00 -12.68 -14.56
C GLY A 243 18.17 -11.60 -13.49
N TRP A 244 18.19 -10.31 -13.86
CA TRP A 244 18.28 -9.25 -12.85
C TRP A 244 17.03 -9.19 -11.96
N ILE A 245 17.29 -9.03 -10.66
CA ILE A 245 16.24 -8.82 -9.64
C ILE A 245 16.76 -7.83 -8.58
N ASP A 246 15.91 -6.97 -8.04
CA ASP A 246 16.25 -6.02 -6.97
C ASP A 246 15.66 -6.51 -5.63
N GLY A 247 16.47 -7.23 -4.86
CA GLY A 247 16.12 -7.84 -3.59
C GLY A 247 15.58 -9.27 -3.70
N PHE A 248 15.42 -9.94 -2.57
CA PHE A 248 14.89 -11.30 -2.49
C PHE A 248 13.38 -11.32 -2.82
N LYS A 249 12.95 -12.37 -3.50
CA LYS A 249 11.56 -12.62 -3.91
C LYS A 249 11.11 -14.01 -3.44
N VAL A 250 9.83 -14.30 -3.67
CA VAL A 250 9.19 -15.54 -3.19
C VAL A 250 9.84 -16.81 -3.79
N ALA A 251 10.45 -16.70 -4.96
CA ALA A 251 11.09 -17.81 -5.65
C ALA A 251 12.60 -17.98 -5.32
N ASP A 252 13.18 -17.06 -4.54
CA ASP A 252 14.56 -17.13 -4.05
C ASP A 252 14.63 -17.93 -2.73
#